data_da7279e87a683f1ade740a4ce92d3898
#
_entry.id   da7279e87a683f1ade740a4ce92d3898
#
_cell.length_a   1.000
_cell.length_b   1.000
_cell.length_c   1.000
_cell.angle_alpha   90.00
_cell.angle_beta   90.00
_cell.angle_gamma   90.00
#
_symmetry.space_group_name_H-M   'P 1'
#
loop_
_entity.id
_entity.type
_entity.pdbx_description
1 polymer ?
#
loop_
_entity_poly.entity_id
_entity_poly.type
_entity_poly.pdbx_seq_one_letter_code
_entity_poly.pdbx_strand_id
1 'polypeptide(L)'
;NSIHEFSWGLEQVDLATGFEQYTTALEMTLLPQNQQGKKQMLANRVSALLGGTSQEIQQVHQKMLNFYRFRSESLHDGNGSNITDTELKELENVTREVLKKCIERCKAEYQSNHTITWAEVKNLIMSDLVTQVTLLKNSGALPA
;
A
#
# COMPACT_ATOMS: atom_id res chain seq x y z
N ASN A 1 -3.92 -14.42 0.13
CA ASN A 1 -3.67 -13.36 -0.84
C ASN A 1 -4.06 -11.99 -0.26
N SER A 2 -3.82 -10.90 -0.98
CA SER A 2 -4.05 -9.55 -0.46
C SER A 2 -5.52 -9.25 -0.18
N ILE A 3 -6.46 -9.81 -0.94
CA ILE A 3 -7.89 -9.63 -0.70
C ILE A 3 -8.31 -10.33 0.59
N HIS A 4 -7.78 -11.53 0.85
CA HIS A 4 -8.03 -12.26 2.08
C HIS A 4 -7.50 -11.49 3.30
N GLU A 5 -6.29 -10.96 3.22
CA GLU A 5 -5.69 -10.19 4.30
C GLU A 5 -6.47 -8.90 4.57
N PHE A 6 -6.96 -8.23 3.53
CA PHE A 6 -7.80 -7.05 3.68
C PHE A 6 -9.10 -7.38 4.38
N SER A 7 -9.79 -8.45 3.94
CA SER A 7 -11.06 -8.88 4.52
C SER A 7 -10.89 -9.24 6.00
N TRP A 8 -9.81 -9.96 6.34
CA TRP A 8 -9.52 -10.30 7.72
C TRP A 8 -9.21 -9.07 8.56
N GLY A 9 -8.44 -8.11 8.02
CA GLY A 9 -8.18 -6.84 8.72
C GLY A 9 -9.45 -6.10 9.10
N LEU A 10 -10.46 -6.10 8.21
CA LEU A 10 -11.75 -5.48 8.49
C LEU A 10 -12.50 -6.14 9.66
N GLU A 11 -12.29 -7.42 9.88
CA GLU A 11 -12.96 -8.19 10.94
C GLU A 11 -12.24 -8.13 12.28
N GLN A 12 -11.01 -7.62 12.31
CA GLN A 12 -10.21 -7.58 13.54
C GLN A 12 -10.75 -6.56 14.53
N VAL A 13 -10.83 -6.97 15.81
CA VAL A 13 -11.14 -6.09 16.92
C VAL A 13 -9.87 -5.48 17.52
N ASP A 14 -8.76 -6.22 17.49
CA ASP A 14 -7.47 -5.77 17.98
C ASP A 14 -6.85 -4.78 16.97
N LEU A 15 -6.65 -3.55 17.39
CA LEU A 15 -6.11 -2.48 16.55
C LEU A 15 -4.74 -2.82 15.98
N ALA A 16 -3.85 -3.40 16.77
CA ALA A 16 -2.51 -3.75 16.32
C ALA A 16 -2.55 -4.86 15.27
N THR A 17 -3.40 -5.87 15.48
CA THR A 17 -3.55 -6.97 14.53
C THR A 17 -4.20 -6.50 13.23
N GLY A 18 -5.23 -5.68 13.30
CA GLY A 18 -5.87 -5.10 12.12
C GLY A 18 -4.90 -4.25 11.32
N PHE A 19 -4.09 -3.46 12.00
CA PHE A 19 -3.07 -2.61 11.38
C PHE A 19 -2.03 -3.46 10.63
N GLU A 20 -1.57 -4.55 11.25
CA GLU A 20 -0.63 -5.49 10.65
C GLU A 20 -1.23 -6.16 9.41
N GLN A 21 -2.49 -6.55 9.46
CA GLN A 21 -3.16 -7.21 8.33
C GLN A 21 -3.27 -6.27 7.12
N TYR A 22 -3.64 -5.02 7.33
CA TYR A 22 -3.72 -4.05 6.24
C TYR A 22 -2.34 -3.76 5.63
N THR A 23 -1.33 -3.60 6.49
CA THR A 23 0.04 -3.38 6.02
C THR A 23 0.53 -4.56 5.19
N THR A 24 0.27 -5.77 5.66
CA THR A 24 0.63 -7.01 4.94
C THR A 24 -0.08 -7.07 3.59
N ALA A 25 -1.37 -6.73 3.54
CA ALA A 25 -2.12 -6.71 2.28
C ALA A 25 -1.49 -5.75 1.27
N LEU A 26 -1.10 -4.57 1.70
CA LEU A 26 -0.42 -3.60 0.83
C LEU A 26 0.93 -4.12 0.34
N GLU A 27 1.71 -4.72 1.21
CA GLU A 27 3.00 -5.30 0.85
C GLU A 27 2.85 -6.42 -0.18
N MET A 28 1.90 -7.32 0.04
CA MET A 28 1.63 -8.41 -0.89
C MET A 28 1.16 -7.92 -2.25
N THR A 29 0.52 -6.78 -2.30
CA THR A 29 -0.04 -6.22 -3.53
C THR A 29 1.01 -5.44 -4.33
N LEU A 30 1.88 -4.66 -3.68
CA LEU A 30 2.73 -3.68 -4.34
C LEU A 30 4.23 -3.93 -4.20
N LEU A 31 4.65 -4.93 -3.42
CA LEU A 31 6.07 -5.23 -3.24
C LEU A 31 6.41 -6.63 -3.77
N PRO A 32 7.63 -6.80 -4.30
CA PRO A 32 8.14 -8.14 -4.55
C PRO A 32 8.41 -8.84 -3.22
N GLN A 33 8.44 -10.18 -3.23
CA GLN A 33 8.72 -10.96 -2.03
C GLN A 33 10.16 -10.73 -1.56
N ASN A 34 10.34 -10.73 -0.23
CA ASN A 34 11.66 -10.67 0.42
C ASN A 34 12.48 -9.42 0.09
N GLN A 35 11.80 -8.29 -0.18
CA GLN A 35 12.47 -7.02 -0.40
C GLN A 35 12.90 -6.37 0.90
N GLN A 36 14.14 -5.84 0.92
CA GLN A 36 14.63 -5.00 2.00
C GLN A 36 14.28 -3.53 1.72
N GLY A 37 14.19 -2.72 2.80
CA GLY A 37 13.83 -1.31 2.66
C GLY A 37 12.38 -1.10 2.27
N LYS A 38 11.51 -1.99 2.68
CA LYS A 38 10.10 -2.02 2.29
C LYS A 38 9.35 -0.72 2.57
N LYS A 39 9.68 -0.06 3.68
CA LYS A 39 9.00 1.16 4.13
C LYS A 39 8.99 2.25 3.05
N GLN A 40 10.14 2.62 2.54
CA GLN A 40 10.24 3.67 1.54
C GLN A 40 9.64 3.23 0.21
N MET A 41 9.93 2.01 -0.20
CA MET A 41 9.41 1.48 -1.46
C MET A 41 7.89 1.43 -1.45
N LEU A 42 7.27 0.96 -0.37
CA LEU A 42 5.82 0.89 -0.26
C LEU A 42 5.20 2.28 -0.21
N ALA A 43 5.75 3.18 0.59
CA ALA A 43 5.26 4.56 0.67
C ALA A 43 5.30 5.25 -0.70
N ASN A 44 6.39 5.09 -1.44
CA ASN A 44 6.52 5.64 -2.79
C ASN A 44 5.48 5.06 -3.74
N ARG A 45 5.29 3.75 -3.71
CA ARG A 45 4.37 3.07 -4.63
C ARG A 45 2.91 3.36 -4.34
N VAL A 46 2.52 3.38 -3.06
CA VAL A 46 1.15 3.73 -2.67
C VAL A 46 0.82 5.16 -3.11
N SER A 47 1.69 6.11 -2.80
CA SER A 47 1.45 7.51 -3.15
C SER A 47 1.43 7.72 -4.67
N ALA A 48 2.29 7.05 -5.42
CA ALA A 48 2.29 7.11 -6.88
C ALA A 48 1.02 6.49 -7.48
N LEU A 49 0.59 5.36 -6.94
CA LEU A 49 -0.61 4.66 -7.43
C LEU A 49 -1.88 5.47 -7.20
N LEU A 50 -2.04 6.06 -6.02
CA LEU A 50 -3.20 6.89 -5.71
C LEU A 50 -3.16 8.24 -6.42
N GLY A 51 -1.97 8.78 -6.64
CA GLY A 51 -1.77 9.96 -7.47
C GLY A 51 -2.40 11.23 -6.92
N GLY A 52 -2.79 12.10 -7.82
CA GLY A 52 -3.36 13.41 -7.50
C GLY A 52 -2.37 14.55 -7.64
N THR A 53 -2.60 15.64 -6.92
CA THR A 53 -1.69 16.78 -6.90
C THR A 53 -0.40 16.42 -6.16
N SER A 54 0.66 17.22 -6.36
CA SER A 54 1.90 17.04 -5.61
C SER A 54 1.67 17.04 -4.10
N GLN A 55 0.78 17.91 -3.62
CA GLN A 55 0.43 17.98 -2.21
C GLN A 55 -0.24 16.70 -1.72
N GLU A 56 -1.19 16.19 -2.49
CA GLU A 56 -1.89 14.93 -2.16
C GLU A 56 -0.92 13.75 -2.13
N ILE A 57 -0.01 13.67 -3.10
CA ILE A 57 1.02 12.63 -3.15
C ILE A 57 1.91 12.69 -1.91
N GLN A 58 2.37 13.89 -1.53
CA GLN A 58 3.21 14.08 -0.35
C GLN A 58 2.47 13.69 0.93
N GLN A 59 1.19 14.02 1.05
CA GLN A 59 0.37 13.68 2.21
C GLN A 59 0.22 12.16 2.35
N VAL A 60 -0.07 11.44 1.27
CA VAL A 60 -0.17 9.98 1.29
C VAL A 60 1.17 9.35 1.65
N HIS A 61 2.25 9.85 1.06
CA HIS A 61 3.61 9.36 1.34
C HIS A 61 3.94 9.49 2.83
N GLN A 62 3.71 10.66 3.42
CA GLN A 62 3.97 10.89 4.84
C GLN A 62 3.08 10.01 5.72
N LYS A 63 1.82 9.84 5.35
CA LYS A 63 0.88 8.98 6.06
C LYS A 63 1.38 7.53 6.09
N MET A 64 1.88 7.03 4.96
CA MET A 64 2.43 5.67 4.88
C MET A 64 3.66 5.50 5.78
N LEU A 65 4.55 6.49 5.81
CA LEU A 65 5.70 6.44 6.71
C LEU A 65 5.28 6.43 8.18
N ASN A 66 4.24 7.17 8.52
CA ASN A 66 3.68 7.17 9.89
C ASN A 66 3.08 5.81 10.24
N PHE A 67 2.38 5.16 9.30
CA PHE A 67 1.84 3.82 9.53
C PHE A 67 2.94 2.82 9.85
N TYR A 68 4.06 2.87 9.14
CA TYR A 68 5.20 1.99 9.42
C TYR A 68 5.81 2.28 10.79
N ARG A 69 5.85 3.53 11.20
CA ARG A 69 6.34 3.88 12.54
C ARG A 69 5.45 3.28 13.61
N PHE A 70 4.13 3.41 13.48
CA PHE A 70 3.16 2.82 14.42
C PHE A 70 3.28 1.30 14.46
N ARG A 71 3.42 0.65 13.32
CA ARG A 71 3.62 -0.79 13.23
C ARG A 71 4.87 -1.23 13.97
N SER A 72 5.98 -0.54 13.75
CA SER A 72 7.25 -0.83 14.39
C SER A 72 7.17 -0.67 15.90
N GLU A 73 6.59 0.42 16.38
CA GLU A 73 6.38 0.67 17.81
C GLU A 73 5.50 -0.42 18.44
N SER A 74 4.43 -0.80 17.76
CA SER A 74 3.53 -1.86 18.22
C SER A 74 4.24 -3.20 18.36
N LEU A 75 5.10 -3.56 17.41
CA LEU A 75 5.87 -4.80 17.46
C LEU A 75 6.90 -4.79 18.59
N HIS A 76 7.55 -3.66 18.86
CA HIS A 76 8.54 -3.53 19.91
C HIS A 76 7.89 -3.51 21.29
N ASP A 77 6.83 -2.74 21.46
CA ASP A 77 6.16 -2.56 22.76
C ASP A 77 5.16 -3.68 23.04
N GLY A 78 4.71 -4.37 22.01
CA GLY A 78 3.80 -5.49 22.14
C GLY A 78 2.37 -5.13 22.52
N ASN A 79 2.00 -3.84 22.53
CA ASN A 79 0.69 -3.41 23.00
C ASN A 79 -0.11 -2.54 22.02
N GLY A 80 0.51 -2.05 20.94
CA GLY A 80 -0.19 -1.20 19.99
C GLY A 80 -0.72 0.11 20.55
N SER A 81 -0.12 0.61 21.64
CA SER A 81 -0.63 1.78 22.36
C SER A 81 -0.64 3.07 21.54
N ASN A 82 0.14 3.12 20.45
CA ASN A 82 0.24 4.28 19.57
C ASN A 82 -0.70 4.22 18.36
N ILE A 83 -1.48 3.15 18.26
CA ILE A 83 -2.44 2.96 17.18
C ILE A 83 -3.83 3.26 17.71
N THR A 84 -4.50 4.22 17.10
CA THR A 84 -5.87 4.59 17.46
C THR A 84 -6.83 4.09 16.38
N ASP A 85 -8.14 4.15 16.69
CA ASP A 85 -9.20 3.86 15.70
C ASP A 85 -9.05 4.74 14.47
N THR A 86 -8.65 5.99 14.64
CA THR A 86 -8.48 6.94 13.55
C THR A 86 -7.38 6.49 12.60
N GLU A 87 -6.22 6.11 13.10
CA GLU A 87 -5.10 5.63 12.26
C GLU A 87 -5.47 4.32 11.56
N LEU A 88 -6.14 3.41 12.25
CA LEU A 88 -6.59 2.17 11.63
C LEU A 88 -7.57 2.45 10.49
N LYS A 89 -8.51 3.36 10.69
CA LYS A 89 -9.48 3.76 9.68
C LYS A 89 -8.81 4.39 8.47
N GLU A 90 -7.81 5.23 8.70
CA GLU A 90 -7.04 5.85 7.61
C GLU A 90 -6.30 4.78 6.79
N LEU A 91 -5.66 3.83 7.45
CA LEU A 91 -4.96 2.74 6.76
C LEU A 91 -5.94 1.85 6.00
N GLU A 92 -7.10 1.56 6.59
CA GLU A 92 -8.17 0.83 5.90
C GLU A 92 -8.58 1.54 4.62
N ASN A 93 -8.79 2.85 4.67
CA ASN A 93 -9.19 3.64 3.51
C ASN A 93 -8.11 3.62 2.42
N VAL A 94 -6.84 3.80 2.79
CA VAL A 94 -5.71 3.73 1.85
C VAL A 94 -5.67 2.35 1.19
N THR A 95 -5.77 1.30 2.00
CA THR A 95 -5.72 -0.09 1.50
C THR A 95 -6.87 -0.35 0.53
N ARG A 96 -8.07 0.10 0.87
CA ARG A 96 -9.25 -0.04 0.00
C ARG A 96 -9.04 0.65 -1.34
N GLU A 97 -8.53 1.87 -1.35
CA GLU A 97 -8.29 2.61 -2.59
C GLU A 97 -7.19 1.95 -3.44
N VAL A 98 -6.14 1.44 -2.83
CA VAL A 98 -5.08 0.70 -3.53
C VAL A 98 -5.66 -0.55 -4.20
N LEU A 99 -6.40 -1.36 -3.44
CA LEU A 99 -7.00 -2.60 -3.97
C LEU A 99 -7.99 -2.29 -5.09
N LYS A 100 -8.76 -1.24 -4.96
CA LYS A 100 -9.71 -0.79 -5.99
C LYS A 100 -8.98 -0.46 -7.29
N LYS A 101 -7.88 0.27 -7.23
CA LYS A 101 -7.05 0.57 -8.40
C LYS A 101 -6.48 -0.70 -9.04
N CYS A 102 -6.02 -1.63 -8.23
CA CYS A 102 -5.49 -2.91 -8.72
C CYS A 102 -6.57 -3.75 -9.40
N ILE A 103 -7.77 -3.78 -8.84
CA ILE A 103 -8.91 -4.50 -9.43
C ILE A 103 -9.29 -3.87 -10.77
N GLU A 104 -9.33 -2.55 -10.85
CA GLU A 104 -9.61 -1.85 -12.11
C GLU A 104 -8.57 -2.21 -13.18
N ARG A 105 -7.30 -2.29 -12.80
CA ARG A 105 -6.23 -2.70 -13.73
C ARG A 105 -6.41 -4.15 -14.17
N CYS A 106 -6.77 -5.04 -13.24
CA CYS A 106 -7.05 -6.43 -13.58
C CYS A 106 -8.15 -6.55 -14.62
N LYS A 107 -9.24 -5.80 -14.44
CA LYS A 107 -10.35 -5.81 -15.39
C LYS A 107 -9.92 -5.31 -16.76
N ALA A 108 -9.16 -4.22 -16.83
CA ALA A 108 -8.68 -3.66 -18.07
C ALA A 108 -7.76 -4.63 -18.82
N GLU A 109 -6.83 -5.25 -18.11
CA GLU A 109 -5.89 -6.21 -18.72
C GLU A 109 -6.62 -7.48 -19.18
N TYR A 110 -7.60 -7.94 -18.41
CA TYR A 110 -8.40 -9.12 -18.76
C TYR A 110 -9.18 -8.91 -20.06
N GLN A 111 -9.66 -7.72 -20.33
CA GLN A 111 -10.37 -7.42 -21.58
C GLN A 111 -9.50 -7.64 -22.81
N SER A 112 -8.20 -7.37 -22.70
CA SER A 112 -7.25 -7.55 -23.81
C SER A 112 -6.66 -8.95 -23.84
N ASN A 113 -6.59 -9.63 -22.71
CA ASN A 113 -6.01 -10.97 -22.57
C ASN A 113 -6.75 -11.76 -21.48
N HIS A 114 -7.67 -12.61 -21.91
CA HIS A 114 -8.53 -13.38 -20.99
C HIS A 114 -7.79 -14.47 -20.21
N THR A 115 -6.53 -14.73 -20.51
CA THR A 115 -5.71 -15.72 -19.80
C THR A 115 -4.72 -15.08 -18.83
N ILE A 116 -4.74 -13.76 -18.70
CA ILE A 116 -3.80 -13.05 -17.82
C ILE A 116 -4.01 -13.45 -16.35
N THR A 117 -2.90 -13.65 -15.64
CA THR A 117 -2.91 -14.00 -14.22
C THR A 117 -2.70 -12.77 -13.35
N TRP A 118 -3.03 -12.86 -12.07
CA TRP A 118 -2.72 -11.79 -11.11
C TRP A 118 -1.22 -11.50 -11.05
N ALA A 119 -0.40 -12.55 -11.09
CA ALA A 119 1.06 -12.38 -11.06
C ALA A 119 1.54 -11.52 -12.23
N GLU A 120 0.99 -11.73 -13.41
CA GLU A 120 1.32 -10.93 -14.60
C GLU A 120 0.83 -9.48 -14.46
N VAL A 121 -0.39 -9.28 -13.98
CA VAL A 121 -0.93 -7.94 -13.73
C VAL A 121 -0.10 -7.21 -12.69
N LYS A 122 0.27 -7.89 -11.61
CA LYS A 122 1.12 -7.33 -10.56
C LYS A 122 2.45 -6.84 -11.12
N ASN A 123 3.08 -7.63 -11.99
CA ASN A 123 4.33 -7.25 -12.64
C ASN A 123 4.17 -5.99 -13.50
N LEU A 124 3.05 -5.87 -14.23
CA LEU A 124 2.76 -4.69 -15.03
C LEU A 124 2.57 -3.46 -14.14
N ILE A 125 1.81 -3.59 -13.06
CA ILE A 125 1.59 -2.51 -12.10
C ILE A 125 2.92 -2.06 -11.49
N MET A 126 3.75 -3.01 -11.02
CA MET A 126 5.03 -2.67 -10.42
C MET A 126 5.97 -2.00 -11.41
N SER A 127 6.00 -2.45 -12.66
CA SER A 127 6.81 -1.83 -13.71
C SER A 127 6.38 -0.38 -13.97
N ASP A 128 5.09 -0.13 -14.06
CA ASP A 128 4.55 1.22 -14.26
C ASP A 128 4.87 2.11 -13.05
N LEU A 129 4.78 1.56 -11.84
CA LEU A 129 5.07 2.32 -10.61
C LEU A 129 6.54 2.68 -10.48
N VAL A 130 7.46 1.81 -10.92
CA VAL A 130 8.90 2.15 -10.93
C VAL A 130 9.13 3.39 -11.77
N THR A 131 8.54 3.46 -12.97
CA THR A 131 8.63 4.62 -13.84
C THR A 131 7.99 5.86 -13.22
N GLN A 132 6.78 5.70 -12.70
CA GLN A 132 6.02 6.80 -12.09
C GLN A 132 6.73 7.38 -10.87
N VAL A 133 7.26 6.52 -9.99
CA VAL A 133 8.01 6.95 -8.81
C VAL A 133 9.24 7.76 -9.22
N THR A 134 9.97 7.30 -10.25
CA THR A 134 11.14 8.04 -10.76
C THR A 134 10.73 9.45 -11.24
N LEU A 135 9.65 9.56 -11.99
CA LEU A 135 9.14 10.85 -12.45
C LEU A 135 8.77 11.77 -11.28
N LEU A 136 8.10 11.21 -10.26
CA LEU A 136 7.70 11.98 -9.08
C LEU A 136 8.89 12.45 -8.24
N LYS A 137 9.93 11.63 -8.14
CA LYS A 137 11.18 12.06 -7.48
C LYS A 137 11.85 13.17 -8.26
N ASN A 138 11.91 13.07 -9.58
CA ASN A 138 12.52 14.07 -10.43
C ASN A 138 11.77 15.41 -10.39
N SER A 139 10.46 15.37 -10.21
CA SER A 139 9.63 16.59 -10.12
C SER A 139 9.60 17.19 -8.71
N GLY A 140 10.14 16.49 -7.71
CA GLY A 140 10.09 16.93 -6.32
C GLY A 140 8.82 16.58 -5.58
N ALA A 141 7.88 15.88 -6.21
CA ALA A 141 6.65 15.43 -5.56
C ALA A 141 6.92 14.32 -4.53
N LEU A 142 7.96 13.53 -4.73
CA LEU A 142 8.45 12.55 -3.77
C LEU A 142 9.90 12.85 -3.42
N PRO A 143 10.35 12.49 -2.18
CA PRO A 143 11.75 12.64 -1.79
C PRO A 143 12.68 11.82 -2.69
N ALA A 144 13.86 12.34 -2.94
CA ALA A 144 14.85 11.70 -3.80
C ALA A 144 15.40 10.35 -3.21
#